data_6671010fe5a0f5f50665a040f2a79faa
#
_entry.id   6671010fe5a0f5f50665a040f2a79faa
#
_cell.length_a   1.000
_cell.length_b   1.000
_cell.length_c   1.000
_cell.angle_alpha   90.00
_cell.angle_beta   90.00
_cell.angle_gamma   90.00
#
_symmetry.space_group_name_H-M   'P 1'
#
loop_
_entity.id
_entity.type
_entity.pdbx_description
1 polymer ?
#
loop_
_entity_poly.entity_id
_entity_poly.type
_entity_poly.pdbx_seq_one_letter_code
_entity_poly.pdbx_strand_id
1 'polypeptide(L)'
;MNRKEIQKISLQYRTLSSQMLKMNSQEEMYCIQQFFDFISETEIIRNYINECKTQEYDFEQIFADKGWRNVLMLPAKQEELVSYGYQLLQYILDGPKSLIGLCMGYTGSNKFSDNIEAFVRKSIEPFVVAIRTYIELCFIDCEDV
;
A
#
# COMPACT_ATOMS: atom_id res chain seq x y z
N MET A 1 -20.50 -1.29 14.00
CA MET A 1 -19.82 0.01 13.80
C MET A 1 -20.77 0.98 13.12
N ASN A 2 -20.88 2.20 13.64
CA ASN A 2 -21.81 3.19 13.09
C ASN A 2 -21.11 4.07 12.02
N ARG A 3 -21.90 4.87 11.30
CA ARG A 3 -21.40 5.71 10.22
C ARG A 3 -20.36 6.72 10.70
N LYS A 4 -20.54 7.28 11.89
CA LYS A 4 -19.62 8.26 12.46
C LYS A 4 -18.25 7.65 12.72
N GLU A 5 -18.20 6.43 13.20
CA GLU A 5 -16.95 5.71 13.43
C GLU A 5 -16.24 5.43 12.12
N ILE A 6 -16.99 4.98 11.10
CA ILE A 6 -16.43 4.72 9.77
C ILE A 6 -15.92 6.02 9.15
N GLN A 7 -16.64 7.13 9.34
CA GLN A 7 -16.22 8.43 8.83
C GLN A 7 -14.90 8.89 9.45
N LYS A 8 -14.71 8.66 10.76
CA LYS A 8 -13.45 8.97 11.43
C LYS A 8 -12.31 8.13 10.88
N ILE A 9 -12.55 6.83 10.66
CA ILE A 9 -11.56 5.94 10.08
C ILE A 9 -11.20 6.41 8.67
N SER A 10 -12.19 6.76 7.86
CA SER A 10 -11.98 7.27 6.50
C SER A 10 -11.13 8.54 6.50
N LEU A 11 -11.38 9.45 7.44
CA LEU A 11 -10.60 10.69 7.55
C LEU A 11 -9.14 10.40 7.91
N GLN A 12 -8.90 9.56 8.90
CA GLN A 12 -7.55 9.17 9.31
C GLN A 12 -6.82 8.43 8.18
N TYR A 13 -7.51 7.52 7.52
CA TYR A 13 -6.98 6.80 6.38
C TYR A 13 -6.54 7.75 5.27
N ARG A 14 -7.39 8.72 4.95
CA ARG A 14 -7.10 9.71 3.91
C ARG A 14 -5.86 10.52 4.24
N THR A 15 -5.72 10.95 5.49
CA THR A 15 -4.57 11.74 5.93
C THR A 15 -3.27 10.94 5.80
N LEU A 16 -3.26 9.72 6.34
CA LEU A 16 -2.04 8.89 6.34
C LEU A 16 -1.67 8.41 4.95
N SER A 17 -2.65 8.00 4.15
CA SER A 17 -2.39 7.56 2.79
C SER A 17 -1.90 8.70 1.91
N SER A 18 -2.45 9.89 2.07
CA SER A 18 -2.02 11.07 1.32
C SER A 18 -0.57 11.42 1.59
N GLN A 19 -0.14 11.36 2.86
CA GLN A 19 1.26 11.59 3.23
C GLN A 19 2.18 10.56 2.59
N MET A 20 1.81 9.30 2.66
CA MET A 20 2.60 8.21 2.08
C MET A 20 2.72 8.32 0.57
N LEU A 21 1.61 8.65 -0.11
CA LEU A 21 1.59 8.74 -1.57
C LEU A 21 2.40 9.92 -2.12
N LYS A 22 2.73 10.90 -1.28
CA LYS A 22 3.54 12.06 -1.67
C LYS A 22 5.03 11.86 -1.44
N MET A 23 5.42 10.75 -0.82
CA MET A 23 6.84 10.54 -0.47
C MET A 23 7.71 10.38 -1.70
N ASN A 24 8.94 10.86 -1.61
CA ASN A 24 9.92 10.75 -2.68
C ASN A 24 11.36 10.62 -2.18
N SER A 25 11.54 10.27 -0.90
CA SER A 25 12.86 10.07 -0.32
C SER A 25 12.87 8.90 0.65
N GLN A 26 14.05 8.30 0.82
CA GLN A 26 14.29 7.24 1.80
C GLN A 26 13.98 7.70 3.22
N GLU A 27 14.20 8.96 3.53
CA GLU A 27 13.97 9.53 4.86
C GLU A 27 12.50 9.54 5.24
N GLU A 28 11.59 9.45 4.26
CA GLU A 28 10.15 9.47 4.49
C GLU A 28 9.55 8.08 4.73
N MET A 29 10.38 7.06 4.94
CA MET A 29 9.91 5.70 5.24
C MET A 29 8.95 5.63 6.42
N TYR A 30 9.04 6.58 7.36
CA TYR A 30 8.08 6.64 8.47
C TYR A 30 6.62 6.79 8.01
N CYS A 31 6.41 7.37 6.82
CA CYS A 31 5.06 7.49 6.26
C CYS A 31 4.48 6.11 5.92
N ILE A 32 5.31 5.21 5.41
CA ILE A 32 4.89 3.82 5.14
C ILE A 32 4.59 3.11 6.47
N GLN A 33 5.46 3.28 7.47
CA GLN A 33 5.26 2.66 8.77
C GLN A 33 3.95 3.12 9.43
N GLN A 34 3.69 4.43 9.44
CA GLN A 34 2.48 4.98 10.01
C GLN A 34 1.22 4.46 9.32
N PHE A 35 1.24 4.43 7.99
CA PHE A 35 0.12 3.91 7.22
C PHE A 35 -0.10 2.41 7.48
N PHE A 36 0.99 1.64 7.44
CA PHE A 36 0.93 0.20 7.68
C PHE A 36 0.40 -0.13 9.07
N ASP A 37 0.87 0.57 10.09
CA ASP A 37 0.40 0.39 11.47
C ASP A 37 -1.09 0.70 11.58
N PHE A 38 -1.52 1.79 10.97
CA PHE A 38 -2.93 2.18 11.00
C PHE A 38 -3.83 1.11 10.38
N ILE A 39 -3.51 0.62 9.18
CA ILE A 39 -4.33 -0.40 8.51
C ILE A 39 -4.28 -1.75 9.23
N SER A 40 -3.18 -2.05 9.90
CA SER A 40 -3.01 -3.30 10.63
C SER A 40 -3.73 -3.28 11.99
N GLU A 41 -3.88 -2.11 12.60
CA GLU A 41 -4.50 -1.93 13.92
C GLU A 41 -5.98 -1.58 13.86
N THR A 42 -6.45 -1.08 12.72
CA THR A 42 -7.86 -0.71 12.54
C THR A 42 -8.66 -1.97 12.17
N GLU A 43 -9.53 -2.42 13.06
CA GLU A 43 -10.19 -3.72 12.98
C GLU A 43 -10.92 -3.95 11.64
N ILE A 44 -11.71 -2.97 11.19
CA ILE A 44 -12.49 -3.13 9.95
C ILE A 44 -11.58 -3.30 8.73
N ILE A 45 -10.44 -2.62 8.70
CA ILE A 45 -9.47 -2.72 7.60
C ILE A 45 -8.68 -4.03 7.72
N ARG A 46 -8.21 -4.33 8.92
CA ARG A 46 -7.46 -5.57 9.18
C ARG A 46 -8.27 -6.80 8.77
N ASN A 47 -9.54 -6.84 9.14
CA ASN A 47 -10.42 -7.96 8.82
C ASN A 47 -10.59 -8.11 7.31
N TYR A 48 -10.75 -7.01 6.59
CA TYR A 48 -10.85 -7.05 5.14
C TYR A 48 -9.56 -7.57 4.49
N ILE A 49 -8.41 -7.09 4.95
CA ILE A 49 -7.12 -7.55 4.44
C ILE A 49 -6.97 -9.06 4.69
N ASN A 50 -7.34 -9.53 5.86
CA ASN A 50 -7.26 -10.95 6.20
C ASN A 50 -8.20 -11.80 5.31
N GLU A 51 -9.38 -11.30 5.01
CA GLU A 51 -10.32 -11.98 4.10
C GLU A 51 -9.77 -12.07 2.68
N CYS A 52 -8.97 -11.09 2.27
CA CYS A 52 -8.37 -11.04 0.93
C CYS A 52 -7.10 -11.88 0.82
N LYS A 53 -6.59 -12.42 1.92
CA LYS A 53 -5.34 -13.17 1.89
C LYS A 53 -5.53 -14.48 1.14
N THR A 54 -5.01 -14.53 -0.08
CA THR A 54 -5.17 -15.67 -0.99
C THR A 54 -3.91 -16.52 -1.07
N GLN A 55 -2.73 -15.93 -0.90
CA GLN A 55 -1.44 -16.62 -0.98
C GLN A 55 -0.35 -15.76 -0.36
N GLU A 56 0.79 -16.37 -0.13
CA GLU A 56 2.00 -15.65 0.29
C GLU A 56 2.85 -15.35 -0.94
N TYR A 57 3.38 -14.13 -1.00
CA TYR A 57 4.23 -13.67 -2.09
C TYR A 57 5.68 -13.62 -1.63
N ASP A 58 6.57 -14.19 -2.43
CA ASP A 58 8.00 -14.14 -2.21
C ASP A 58 8.59 -12.91 -2.91
N PHE A 59 8.62 -11.78 -2.21
CA PHE A 59 9.07 -10.51 -2.80
C PHE A 59 10.55 -10.49 -3.12
N GLU A 60 11.37 -11.25 -2.40
CA GLU A 60 12.77 -11.36 -2.76
C GLU A 60 12.92 -11.91 -4.17
N GLN A 61 12.17 -12.97 -4.49
CA GLN A 61 12.16 -13.57 -5.82
C GLN A 61 11.47 -12.67 -6.85
N ILE A 62 10.36 -12.03 -6.47
CA ILE A 62 9.62 -11.13 -7.35
C ILE A 62 10.50 -9.97 -7.80
N PHE A 63 11.23 -9.34 -6.87
CA PHE A 63 12.14 -8.25 -7.22
C PHE A 63 13.34 -8.73 -8.04
N ALA A 64 13.84 -9.93 -7.76
CA ALA A 64 14.92 -10.52 -8.54
C ALA A 64 14.46 -10.77 -10.00
N ASP A 65 13.26 -11.31 -10.18
CA ASP A 65 12.69 -11.60 -11.50
C ASP A 65 12.36 -10.33 -12.27
N LYS A 66 11.95 -9.28 -11.57
CA LYS A 66 11.64 -7.98 -12.17
C LYS A 66 12.84 -7.40 -12.91
N GLY A 67 14.03 -7.57 -12.38
CA GLY A 67 15.20 -6.89 -12.85
C GLY A 67 15.17 -5.40 -12.51
N TRP A 68 16.27 -4.72 -12.73
CA TRP A 68 16.44 -3.34 -12.25
C TRP A 68 15.88 -2.28 -13.19
N ARG A 69 15.35 -2.66 -14.36
CA ARG A 69 14.79 -1.72 -15.34
C ARG A 69 13.28 -1.88 -15.58
N ASN A 70 12.63 -2.73 -14.79
CA ASN A 70 11.20 -3.00 -14.96
C ASN A 70 10.44 -2.57 -13.74
N VAL A 71 9.11 -2.57 -13.86
CA VAL A 71 8.20 -2.29 -12.74
C VAL A 71 7.54 -3.59 -12.31
N LEU A 72 7.04 -3.62 -11.07
CA LEU A 72 6.30 -4.78 -10.57
C LEU A 72 5.00 -4.95 -11.34
N MET A 73 4.67 -6.20 -11.67
CA MET A 73 3.38 -6.57 -12.26
C MET A 73 2.41 -6.86 -11.12
N LEU A 74 1.34 -6.07 -11.04
CA LEU A 74 0.35 -6.23 -9.98
C LEU A 74 -0.74 -7.22 -10.38
N PRO A 75 -1.32 -7.97 -9.41
CA PRO A 75 -2.47 -8.81 -9.70
C PRO A 75 -3.66 -7.98 -10.21
N ALA A 76 -4.44 -8.56 -11.13
CA ALA A 76 -5.60 -7.88 -11.69
C ALA A 76 -6.84 -7.97 -10.79
N LYS A 77 -6.98 -9.08 -10.04
CA LYS A 77 -8.13 -9.26 -9.14
C LYS A 77 -7.94 -8.43 -7.88
N GLN A 78 -9.01 -7.76 -7.44
CA GLN A 78 -8.94 -6.88 -6.29
C GLN A 78 -8.48 -7.59 -5.02
N GLU A 79 -9.00 -8.78 -4.74
CA GLU A 79 -8.60 -9.54 -3.55
C GLU A 79 -7.10 -9.87 -3.57
N GLU A 80 -6.60 -10.29 -4.71
CA GLU A 80 -5.17 -10.57 -4.87
C GLU A 80 -4.34 -9.29 -4.77
N LEU A 81 -4.83 -8.19 -5.31
CA LEU A 81 -4.16 -6.89 -5.23
C LEU A 81 -4.04 -6.42 -3.78
N VAL A 82 -5.10 -6.59 -2.99
CA VAL A 82 -5.09 -6.21 -1.57
C VAL A 82 -4.07 -7.05 -0.80
N SER A 83 -4.08 -8.36 -1.02
CA SER A 83 -3.12 -9.28 -0.39
C SER A 83 -1.69 -8.95 -0.79
N TYR A 84 -1.46 -8.73 -2.07
CA TYR A 84 -0.15 -8.38 -2.63
C TYR A 84 0.36 -7.06 -2.04
N GLY A 85 -0.47 -6.03 -2.04
CA GLY A 85 -0.09 -4.70 -1.56
C GLY A 85 0.26 -4.68 -0.09
N TYR A 86 -0.51 -5.36 0.74
CA TYR A 86 -0.22 -5.44 2.17
C TYR A 86 1.11 -6.14 2.43
N GLN A 87 1.35 -7.26 1.76
CA GLN A 87 2.59 -8.01 1.90
C GLN A 87 3.79 -7.25 1.33
N LEU A 88 3.56 -6.46 0.26
CA LEU A 88 4.61 -5.60 -0.29
C LEU A 88 5.05 -4.55 0.72
N LEU A 89 4.11 -3.87 1.38
CA LEU A 89 4.46 -2.89 2.41
C LEU A 89 5.23 -3.54 3.56
N GLN A 90 4.81 -4.72 3.99
CA GLN A 90 5.50 -5.46 5.03
C GLN A 90 6.94 -5.80 4.61
N TYR A 91 7.11 -6.24 3.37
CA TYR A 91 8.44 -6.55 2.83
C TYR A 91 9.33 -5.31 2.80
N ILE A 92 8.78 -4.16 2.37
CA ILE A 92 9.52 -2.91 2.34
C ILE A 92 10.00 -2.52 3.74
N LEU A 93 9.14 -2.67 4.75
CA LEU A 93 9.45 -2.30 6.13
C LEU A 93 10.43 -3.26 6.80
N ASP A 94 10.30 -4.56 6.53
CA ASP A 94 11.07 -5.61 7.20
C ASP A 94 12.28 -6.08 6.38
N GLY A 95 12.31 -5.74 5.10
CA GLY A 95 13.30 -6.26 4.17
C GLY A 95 14.69 -5.69 4.36
N PRO A 96 15.71 -6.41 3.90
CA PRO A 96 17.11 -5.98 4.03
C PRO A 96 17.50 -4.89 3.04
N LYS A 97 16.69 -4.64 2.01
CA LYS A 97 17.00 -3.66 0.96
C LYS A 97 16.38 -2.31 1.29
N SER A 98 17.11 -1.24 0.95
CA SER A 98 16.59 0.12 1.07
C SER A 98 15.47 0.37 0.07
N LEU A 99 14.60 1.34 0.37
CA LEU A 99 13.55 1.76 -0.56
C LEU A 99 14.16 2.21 -1.89
N ILE A 100 15.28 2.96 -1.83
CA ILE A 100 15.99 3.40 -3.03
C ILE A 100 16.35 2.20 -3.91
N GLY A 101 16.89 1.14 -3.30
CA GLY A 101 17.25 -0.08 -4.04
C GLY A 101 16.07 -0.78 -4.68
N LEU A 102 14.93 -0.83 -3.98
CA LEU A 102 13.72 -1.47 -4.51
C LEU A 102 13.09 -0.65 -5.65
N CYS A 103 13.28 0.67 -5.64
CA CYS A 103 12.69 1.54 -6.65
C CYS A 103 13.54 1.69 -7.92
N MET A 104 14.72 1.13 -7.94
CA MET A 104 15.60 1.24 -9.10
C MET A 104 14.91 0.76 -10.38
N GLY A 105 15.05 1.57 -11.44
CA GLY A 105 14.52 1.20 -12.74
C GLY A 105 13.05 1.53 -12.98
N TYR A 106 12.35 2.16 -12.01
CA TYR A 106 10.96 2.55 -12.20
C TYR A 106 10.76 3.68 -13.20
N THR A 107 11.81 4.45 -13.46
CA THR A 107 11.83 5.45 -14.52
C THR A 107 13.18 5.38 -15.23
N GLY A 108 13.33 6.15 -16.32
CA GLY A 108 14.64 6.33 -16.97
C GLY A 108 15.51 7.37 -16.29
N SER A 109 15.05 7.98 -15.20
CA SER A 109 15.77 9.03 -14.49
C SER A 109 16.87 8.46 -13.58
N ASN A 110 17.93 9.21 -13.39
CA ASN A 110 18.98 8.89 -12.42
C ASN A 110 18.65 9.40 -11.01
N LYS A 111 17.57 10.17 -10.86
CA LYS A 111 17.20 10.74 -9.56
C LYS A 111 16.43 9.72 -8.74
N PHE A 112 16.85 9.52 -7.50
CA PHE A 112 16.17 8.62 -6.57
C PHE A 112 14.73 9.05 -6.34
N SER A 113 14.47 10.36 -6.20
CA SER A 113 13.12 10.88 -5.98
C SER A 113 12.16 10.50 -7.10
N ASP A 114 12.59 10.58 -8.36
CA ASP A 114 11.74 10.22 -9.50
C ASP A 114 11.36 8.74 -9.47
N ASN A 115 12.31 7.88 -9.13
CA ASN A 115 12.08 6.44 -9.07
C ASN A 115 11.18 6.06 -7.88
N ILE A 116 11.35 6.71 -6.73
CA ILE A 116 10.50 6.48 -5.56
C ILE A 116 9.07 6.94 -5.85
N GLU A 117 8.89 8.12 -6.44
CA GLU A 117 7.56 8.61 -6.82
C GLU A 117 6.85 7.66 -7.78
N ALA A 118 7.56 7.15 -8.77
CA ALA A 118 7.00 6.22 -9.74
C ALA A 118 6.64 4.89 -9.08
N PHE A 119 7.48 4.38 -8.18
CA PHE A 119 7.21 3.16 -7.43
C PHE A 119 5.95 3.31 -6.59
N VAL A 120 5.84 4.39 -5.84
CA VAL A 120 4.68 4.66 -4.99
C VAL A 120 3.41 4.70 -5.84
N ARG A 121 3.42 5.46 -6.94
CA ARG A 121 2.25 5.61 -7.80
C ARG A 121 1.85 4.31 -8.50
N LYS A 122 2.83 3.56 -9.00
CA LYS A 122 2.55 2.37 -9.82
C LYS A 122 2.33 1.12 -8.98
N SER A 123 2.99 0.98 -7.84
CA SER A 123 2.99 -0.26 -7.09
C SER A 123 2.26 -0.20 -5.76
N ILE A 124 2.14 0.97 -5.14
CA ILE A 124 1.48 1.13 -3.84
C ILE A 124 0.09 1.75 -3.98
N GLU A 125 -0.06 2.79 -4.79
CA GLU A 125 -1.33 3.52 -4.91
C GLU A 125 -2.52 2.63 -5.28
N PRO A 126 -2.41 1.64 -6.20
CA PRO A 126 -3.56 0.77 -6.49
C PRO A 126 -4.09 0.04 -5.27
N PHE A 127 -3.21 -0.43 -4.39
CA PHE A 127 -3.61 -1.03 -3.11
C PHE A 127 -4.32 -0.02 -2.22
N VAL A 128 -3.78 1.19 -2.12
CA VAL A 128 -4.37 2.27 -1.31
C VAL A 128 -5.78 2.59 -1.78
N VAL A 129 -5.99 2.67 -3.09
CA VAL A 129 -7.31 2.92 -3.69
C VAL A 129 -8.28 1.78 -3.38
N ALA A 130 -7.82 0.53 -3.44
CA ALA A 130 -8.67 -0.63 -3.16
C ALA A 130 -9.19 -0.61 -1.71
N ILE A 131 -8.33 -0.29 -0.75
CA ILE A 131 -8.74 -0.19 0.66
C ILE A 131 -9.68 1.00 0.87
N ARG A 132 -9.37 2.15 0.26
CA ARG A 132 -10.24 3.33 0.35
C ARG A 132 -11.64 3.03 -0.15
N THR A 133 -11.73 2.36 -1.28
CA THR A 133 -13.02 1.98 -1.86
C THR A 133 -13.80 1.09 -0.91
N TYR A 134 -13.12 0.12 -0.28
CA TYR A 134 -13.76 -0.74 0.71
C TYR A 134 -14.35 0.07 1.88
N ILE A 135 -13.58 1.01 2.42
CA ILE A 135 -14.03 1.85 3.53
C ILE A 135 -15.25 2.68 3.13
N GLU A 136 -15.22 3.27 1.93
CA GLU A 136 -16.33 4.07 1.42
C GLU A 136 -17.58 3.23 1.21
N LEU A 137 -17.44 1.99 0.72
CA LEU A 137 -18.56 1.08 0.59
C LEU A 137 -19.15 0.69 1.95
N CYS A 138 -18.31 0.48 2.95
CA CYS A 138 -18.76 0.23 4.31
C CYS A 138 -19.58 1.40 4.87
N PHE A 139 -19.15 2.63 4.55
CA PHE A 139 -19.88 3.83 4.96
C PHE A 139 -21.26 3.90 4.29
N ILE A 140 -21.33 3.60 3.00
CA ILE A 140 -22.58 3.62 2.24
C ILE A 140 -23.54 2.55 2.75
N ASP A 141 -23.03 1.36 3.03
CA ASP A 141 -23.84 0.22 3.45
C ASP A 141 -24.27 0.29 4.92
N CYS A 142 -23.68 1.21 5.68
CA CYS A 142 -23.98 1.37 7.09
C CYS A 142 -25.34 2.02 7.27
N GLU A 143 -26.19 1.42 8.10
CA GLU A 143 -27.52 1.98 8.36
C GLU A 143 -27.42 3.28 9.18
N ASP A 144 -28.23 4.26 8.79
CA ASP A 144 -28.45 5.48 9.55
C ASP A 144 -29.37 5.16 10.73
N VAL A 145 -28.81 5.12 11.92
CA VAL A 145 -29.59 4.94 13.14
C VAL A 145 -29.71 6.24 13.88
#